data_9e819d38ec899d3215f0fb6f7e49838d
#
_entry.id   9e819d38ec899d3215f0fb6f7e49838d
#
_cell.length_a   1.000
_cell.length_b   1.000
_cell.length_c   1.000
_cell.angle_alpha   90.00
_cell.angle_beta   90.00
_cell.angle_gamma   90.00
#
_symmetry.space_group_name_H-M   'P 1'
#
loop_
_entity.id
_entity.type
_entity.pdbx_description
1 polymer ?
#
loop_
_entity_poly.entity_id
_entity_poly.type
_entity_poly.pdbx_seq_one_letter_code
_entity_poly.pdbx_strand_id
1 'polypeptide(L)'
;MPANPRADVDRDTTTDVEPFRLRHFLAELERAGELVYNDEAVELVDVARVLENTSQAVWFRNIAGRGEQLVGNVMATRKRLALALRVGERELLSDLRRRIARPFPAIEIDTRDAPVHEIVWTHGDVDLTKLPIHLQHALDGAPYISASLDFATEPDSGRNNVGCRRIMPLGRAIASVDMNAPSDFRAMFLKSLEAKRPMPVAFAIGSHPADFIGCQILLPASDELALIGGLRGRPVPVVRCRTIDQVVPADAELVLEGYLDAAGYIEAEGPYGEYLGYYGKLKRNPLFHITAITMRKDAVFQTVTIGGKNLARTDTAQLVALRTEAAVWAALEGAIREPVAVFANPASGGMFNVRFSMRPRYAGEARNALAAVLACPADVKHAFVVDDDIDVFSDDQIDWALATRFQVERDLLVLGGMRAFPLDPSLDGAKLGSKAGFDLTVPFGAKGSTEFSVPATPQSMAAAKPTGIVDALAGGSKTFFELMNATGSRDGREILAVFDDLRKQSRLKRLDDGRYALIDG
;
A
#
# COMPACT_ATOMS: atom_id res chain seq x y z
N MET A 1 -11.49 8.04 43.01
CA MET A 1 -10.95 8.42 41.71
C MET A 1 -9.44 8.43 41.82
N PRO A 2 -8.68 7.49 41.24
CA PRO A 2 -7.22 7.58 41.19
C PRO A 2 -6.81 8.36 39.94
N ALA A 3 -5.79 9.21 40.10
CA ALA A 3 -5.22 10.09 39.11
C ALA A 3 -4.61 9.30 37.95
N ASN A 4 -4.91 9.76 36.73
CA ASN A 4 -4.32 9.28 35.49
C ASN A 4 -2.85 9.76 35.40
N PRO A 5 -1.84 8.92 35.31
CA PRO A 5 -0.48 9.37 35.06
C PRO A 5 -0.41 9.84 33.60
N ARG A 6 -0.28 11.15 33.41
CA ARG A 6 0.16 11.74 32.15
C ARG A 6 1.56 11.19 31.87
N ALA A 7 1.67 10.31 30.89
CA ALA A 7 2.94 9.99 30.31
C ALA A 7 3.50 11.28 29.70
N ASP A 8 4.58 11.78 30.23
CA ASP A 8 5.43 12.78 29.62
C ASP A 8 5.88 12.22 28.26
N VAL A 9 5.24 12.71 27.20
CA VAL A 9 5.75 12.56 25.85
C VAL A 9 6.92 13.51 25.75
N ASP A 10 8.11 12.98 25.87
CA ASP A 10 9.35 13.66 25.57
C ASP A 10 9.18 14.29 24.17
N ARG A 11 8.97 15.60 24.14
CA ARG A 11 8.91 16.38 22.91
C ARG A 11 10.37 16.54 22.45
N ASP A 12 10.86 15.53 21.74
CA ASP A 12 12.10 15.69 20.98
C ASP A 12 11.86 16.78 19.93
N THR A 13 12.21 18.00 20.28
CA THR A 13 12.10 19.21 19.46
C THR A 13 13.25 19.35 18.49
N THR A 14 14.06 18.30 18.29
CA THR A 14 15.17 18.35 17.36
C THR A 14 14.66 18.41 15.92
N THR A 15 15.12 19.41 15.18
CA THR A 15 14.85 19.60 13.74
C THR A 15 15.72 18.68 12.87
N ASP A 16 16.14 17.52 13.39
CA ASP A 16 16.95 16.56 12.66
C ASP A 16 16.15 15.95 11.50
N VAL A 17 16.49 16.33 10.28
CA VAL A 17 15.86 15.86 9.04
C VAL A 17 16.48 14.55 8.51
N GLU A 18 17.67 14.17 9.01
CA GLU A 18 18.45 13.03 8.50
C GLU A 18 17.66 11.72 8.41
N PRO A 19 16.88 11.28 9.43
CA PRO A 19 16.19 10.00 9.41
C PRO A 19 15.16 9.85 8.29
N PHE A 20 14.67 10.98 7.74
CA PHE A 20 13.63 11.02 6.72
C PHE A 20 14.09 11.66 5.40
N ARG A 21 15.38 11.75 5.17
CA ARG A 21 15.92 12.05 3.84
C ARG A 21 15.83 10.82 2.94
N LEU A 22 15.55 11.03 1.67
CA LEU A 22 15.59 9.95 0.68
C LEU A 22 16.91 9.16 0.76
N ARG A 23 18.03 9.84 0.87
CA ARG A 23 19.38 9.24 0.94
C ARG A 23 19.57 8.34 2.15
N HIS A 24 19.01 8.72 3.29
CA HIS A 24 19.06 7.87 4.48
C HIS A 24 18.31 6.57 4.25
N PHE A 25 17.13 6.66 3.63
CA PHE A 25 16.36 5.47 3.27
C PHE A 25 17.06 4.61 2.21
N LEU A 26 17.72 5.22 1.22
CA LEU A 26 18.53 4.48 0.25
C LEU A 26 19.65 3.69 0.92
N ALA A 27 20.32 4.26 1.94
CA ALA A 27 21.30 3.53 2.74
C ALA A 27 20.67 2.40 3.59
N GLU A 28 19.40 2.54 4.03
CA GLU A 28 18.67 1.44 4.67
C GLU A 28 18.34 0.33 3.67
N LEU A 29 17.92 0.68 2.45
CA LEU A 29 17.70 -0.29 1.37
C LEU A 29 18.97 -1.05 0.99
N GLU A 30 20.13 -0.36 0.91
CA GLU A 30 21.42 -1.00 0.65
C GLU A 30 21.75 -2.04 1.73
N ARG A 31 21.64 -1.67 3.01
CA ARG A 31 21.86 -2.59 4.15
C ARG A 31 20.92 -3.79 4.13
N ALA A 32 19.70 -3.62 3.61
CA ALA A 32 18.69 -4.68 3.49
C ALA A 32 18.85 -5.53 2.22
N GLY A 33 19.81 -5.23 1.33
CA GLY A 33 19.98 -5.90 0.02
C GLY A 33 18.89 -5.55 -1.00
N GLU A 34 18.19 -4.42 -0.79
CA GLU A 34 17.08 -3.95 -1.62
C GLU A 34 17.47 -2.81 -2.58
N LEU A 35 18.75 -2.45 -2.66
CA LEU A 35 19.29 -1.43 -3.55
C LEU A 35 20.44 -1.99 -4.38
N VAL A 36 20.47 -1.63 -5.66
CA VAL A 36 21.61 -1.83 -6.54
C VAL A 36 22.06 -0.49 -7.11
N TYR A 37 23.38 -0.35 -7.30
CA TYR A 37 23.97 0.80 -7.97
C TYR A 37 24.17 0.51 -9.45
N ASN A 38 23.95 1.52 -10.27
CA ASN A 38 24.35 1.53 -11.66
C ASN A 38 25.32 2.71 -11.88
N ASP A 39 26.60 2.38 -11.97
CA ASP A 39 27.69 3.35 -12.13
C ASP A 39 28.07 3.59 -13.60
N GLU A 40 27.58 2.74 -14.51
CA GLU A 40 27.77 2.91 -15.95
C GLU A 40 26.90 4.06 -16.48
N ALA A 41 27.34 4.66 -17.58
CA ALA A 41 26.56 5.69 -18.25
C ALA A 41 25.28 5.08 -18.84
N VAL A 42 24.13 5.57 -18.43
CA VAL A 42 22.79 5.11 -18.91
C VAL A 42 22.08 6.27 -19.58
N GLU A 43 21.66 6.07 -20.81
CA GLU A 43 20.82 7.04 -21.50
C GLU A 43 19.41 7.12 -20.90
N LEU A 44 18.82 8.30 -20.88
CA LEU A 44 17.48 8.51 -20.28
C LEU A 44 16.41 7.57 -20.87
N VAL A 45 16.49 7.23 -22.16
CA VAL A 45 15.55 6.32 -22.81
C VAL A 45 15.65 4.87 -22.28
N ASP A 46 16.79 4.46 -21.71
CA ASP A 46 17.02 3.13 -21.19
C ASP A 46 16.65 2.97 -19.71
N VAL A 47 16.47 4.06 -18.98
CA VAL A 47 16.15 4.04 -17.53
C VAL A 47 14.94 3.16 -17.24
N ALA A 48 13.83 3.37 -17.95
CA ALA A 48 12.60 2.59 -17.74
C ALA A 48 12.82 1.08 -17.94
N ARG A 49 13.58 0.69 -18.95
CA ARG A 49 13.91 -0.72 -19.24
C ARG A 49 14.75 -1.36 -18.13
N VAL A 50 15.71 -0.62 -17.58
CA VAL A 50 16.53 -1.10 -16.45
C VAL A 50 15.67 -1.30 -15.23
N LEU A 51 14.80 -0.33 -14.88
CA LEU A 51 13.89 -0.40 -13.75
C LEU A 51 12.90 -1.58 -13.87
N GLU A 52 12.32 -1.80 -15.07
CA GLU A 52 11.36 -2.90 -15.29
C GLU A 52 12.00 -4.28 -15.08
N ASN A 53 13.28 -4.43 -15.43
CA ASN A 53 14.01 -5.70 -15.36
C ASN A 53 14.76 -5.91 -14.02
N THR A 54 14.72 -4.94 -13.11
CA THR A 54 15.41 -5.01 -11.81
C THR A 54 14.40 -5.14 -10.68
N SER A 55 14.59 -6.13 -9.81
CA SER A 55 13.68 -6.35 -8.66
C SER A 55 13.96 -5.40 -7.49
N GLN A 56 15.19 -4.91 -7.35
CA GLN A 56 15.62 -3.96 -6.34
C GLN A 56 15.32 -2.51 -6.75
N ALA A 57 15.45 -1.57 -5.83
CA ALA A 57 15.62 -0.16 -6.16
C ALA A 57 16.95 0.01 -6.92
N VAL A 58 16.97 0.93 -7.88
CA VAL A 58 18.17 1.19 -8.69
C VAL A 58 18.59 2.64 -8.51
N TRP A 59 19.83 2.85 -8.08
CA TRP A 59 20.45 4.17 -8.02
C TRP A 59 21.44 4.32 -9.19
N PHE A 60 21.03 5.05 -10.21
CA PHE A 60 21.87 5.45 -11.32
C PHE A 60 22.74 6.63 -10.89
N ARG A 61 24.07 6.49 -10.98
CA ARG A 61 25.03 7.52 -10.58
C ARG A 61 25.59 8.33 -11.74
N ASN A 62 25.26 7.93 -12.97
CA ASN A 62 25.82 8.53 -14.17
C ASN A 62 24.81 8.53 -15.32
N ILE A 63 23.80 9.41 -15.25
CA ILE A 63 22.85 9.55 -16.35
C ILE A 63 23.52 10.28 -17.51
N ALA A 64 23.38 9.71 -18.72
CA ALA A 64 23.90 10.22 -20.00
C ALA A 64 25.40 10.63 -19.96
N GLY A 65 26.19 10.02 -19.06
CA GLY A 65 27.61 10.37 -18.89
C GLY A 65 27.89 11.74 -18.29
N ARG A 66 26.88 12.38 -17.69
CA ARG A 66 26.97 13.75 -17.13
C ARG A 66 27.12 13.78 -15.61
N GLY A 67 27.13 12.61 -14.95
CA GLY A 67 27.20 12.51 -13.49
C GLY A 67 25.90 12.89 -12.76
N GLU A 68 24.81 13.08 -13.49
CA GLU A 68 23.48 13.27 -12.90
C GLU A 68 23.01 11.98 -12.23
N GLN A 69 22.32 12.10 -11.11
CA GLN A 69 21.87 10.96 -10.33
C GLN A 69 20.35 10.79 -10.43
N LEU A 70 19.92 9.54 -10.58
CA LEU A 70 18.50 9.18 -10.59
C LEU A 70 18.27 7.92 -9.78
N VAL A 71 17.12 7.84 -9.07
CA VAL A 71 16.72 6.62 -8.35
C VAL A 71 15.29 6.26 -8.70
N GLY A 72 15.04 4.97 -8.86
CA GLY A 72 13.71 4.41 -9.11
C GLY A 72 13.45 3.10 -8.38
N ASN A 73 12.23 2.60 -8.44
CA ASN A 73 11.75 1.42 -7.73
C ASN A 73 11.89 1.50 -6.19
N VAL A 74 11.93 2.70 -5.63
CA VAL A 74 12.20 2.91 -4.19
C VAL A 74 11.11 2.31 -3.31
N MET A 75 9.86 2.25 -3.80
CA MET A 75 8.67 1.79 -3.10
C MET A 75 8.00 0.58 -3.76
N ALA A 76 8.65 -0.04 -4.73
CA ALA A 76 8.06 -1.03 -5.63
C ALA A 76 7.80 -2.42 -5.01
N THR A 77 7.93 -2.57 -3.70
CA THR A 77 7.55 -3.79 -2.96
C THR A 77 6.99 -3.44 -1.59
N ARG A 78 6.11 -4.30 -1.06
CA ARG A 78 5.60 -4.20 0.31
C ARG A 78 6.74 -4.18 1.35
N LYS A 79 7.78 -4.99 1.12
CA LYS A 79 8.98 -5.03 1.97
C LYS A 79 9.64 -3.66 2.12
N ARG A 80 9.80 -2.89 1.01
CA ARG A 80 10.39 -1.56 1.06
C ARG A 80 9.50 -0.54 1.75
N LEU A 81 8.17 -0.62 1.58
CA LEU A 81 7.23 0.21 2.34
C LEU A 81 7.29 -0.11 3.85
N ALA A 82 7.41 -1.38 4.21
CA ALA A 82 7.55 -1.81 5.60
C ALA A 82 8.89 -1.34 6.20
N LEU A 83 10.00 -1.43 5.44
CA LEU A 83 11.30 -0.89 5.85
C LEU A 83 11.24 0.62 6.10
N ALA A 84 10.53 1.38 5.24
CA ALA A 84 10.39 2.83 5.41
C ALA A 84 9.70 3.22 6.74
N LEU A 85 8.81 2.38 7.24
CA LEU A 85 8.16 2.57 8.54
C LEU A 85 8.82 1.75 9.66
N ARG A 86 9.89 0.97 9.35
CA ARG A 86 10.67 0.12 10.28
C ARG A 86 9.81 -0.93 10.98
N VAL A 87 8.95 -1.60 10.23
CA VAL A 87 8.06 -2.67 10.70
C VAL A 87 8.15 -3.90 9.81
N GLY A 88 7.56 -5.02 10.23
CA GLY A 88 7.37 -6.21 9.39
C GLY A 88 6.28 -5.99 8.33
N GLU A 89 6.36 -6.74 7.22
CA GLU A 89 5.39 -6.62 6.12
C GLU A 89 3.94 -6.91 6.54
N ARG A 90 3.75 -7.83 7.49
CA ARG A 90 2.44 -8.19 8.04
C ARG A 90 1.87 -7.12 8.98
N GLU A 91 2.75 -6.34 9.61
CA GLU A 91 2.41 -5.31 10.57
C GLU A 91 2.19 -3.94 9.91
N LEU A 92 2.54 -3.81 8.63
CA LEU A 92 2.54 -2.53 7.90
C LEU A 92 1.19 -1.81 8.01
N LEU A 93 0.07 -2.49 7.79
CA LEU A 93 -1.26 -1.88 7.87
C LEU A 93 -1.63 -1.46 9.29
N SER A 94 -1.38 -2.31 10.28
CA SER A 94 -1.70 -2.01 11.69
C SER A 94 -0.86 -0.86 12.23
N ASP A 95 0.42 -0.79 11.85
CA ASP A 95 1.32 0.31 12.21
C ASP A 95 0.92 1.61 11.53
N LEU A 96 0.61 1.57 10.22
CA LEU A 96 0.10 2.71 9.47
C LEU A 96 -1.11 3.33 10.19
N ARG A 97 -2.11 2.52 10.53
CA ARG A 97 -3.32 2.96 11.23
C ARG A 97 -3.04 3.59 12.59
N ARG A 98 -2.09 3.04 13.34
CA ARG A 98 -1.65 3.60 14.61
C ARG A 98 -1.00 4.97 14.45
N ARG A 99 -0.18 5.17 13.41
CA ARG A 99 0.55 6.40 13.14
C ARG A 99 -0.35 7.51 12.64
N ILE A 100 -1.28 7.24 11.71
CA ILE A 100 -2.22 8.25 11.21
C ILE A 100 -3.17 8.78 12.29
N ALA A 101 -3.41 8.02 13.35
CA ALA A 101 -4.19 8.47 14.51
C ALA A 101 -3.43 9.47 15.41
N ARG A 102 -2.16 9.76 15.13
CA ARG A 102 -1.30 10.65 15.92
C ARG A 102 -0.55 11.63 15.01
N PRO A 103 -1.25 12.60 14.41
CA PRO A 103 -0.63 13.56 13.53
C PRO A 103 0.32 14.49 14.32
N PHE A 104 1.41 14.93 13.66
CA PHE A 104 2.35 15.92 14.18
C PHE A 104 2.38 17.12 13.22
N PRO A 105 1.98 18.32 13.67
CA PRO A 105 2.06 19.53 12.87
C PRO A 105 3.49 19.78 12.37
N ALA A 106 3.62 20.30 11.15
CA ALA A 106 4.93 20.67 10.59
C ALA A 106 5.60 21.78 11.39
N ILE A 107 6.92 21.84 11.32
CA ILE A 107 7.75 22.90 11.95
C ILE A 107 8.51 23.65 10.86
N GLU A 108 8.31 24.97 10.79
CA GLU A 108 9.08 25.82 9.88
C GLU A 108 10.51 26.03 10.44
N ILE A 109 11.52 25.79 9.59
CA ILE A 109 12.93 25.99 9.92
C ILE A 109 13.52 27.16 9.13
N ASP A 110 14.70 27.64 9.55
CA ASP A 110 15.40 28.71 8.82
C ASP A 110 15.81 28.23 7.42
N THR A 111 15.65 29.09 6.43
CA THR A 111 16.06 28.85 5.04
C THR A 111 17.53 28.43 4.90
N ARG A 112 18.41 28.91 5.79
CA ARG A 112 19.84 28.59 5.79
C ARG A 112 20.12 27.13 6.18
N ASP A 113 19.20 26.51 6.91
CA ASP A 113 19.31 25.14 7.40
C ASP A 113 18.60 24.13 6.47
N ALA A 114 18.00 24.61 5.38
CA ALA A 114 17.25 23.80 4.44
C ALA A 114 18.13 23.31 3.27
N PRO A 115 18.48 22.00 3.20
CA PRO A 115 19.32 21.47 2.12
C PRO A 115 18.74 21.69 0.72
N VAL A 116 17.43 21.70 0.59
CA VAL A 116 16.74 21.94 -0.69
C VAL A 116 16.99 23.33 -1.27
N HIS A 117 17.54 24.26 -0.51
CA HIS A 117 17.88 25.62 -0.96
C HIS A 117 19.38 25.84 -1.22
N GLU A 118 20.19 24.79 -1.31
CA GLU A 118 21.64 24.92 -1.61
C GLU A 118 21.90 25.49 -3.01
N ILE A 119 21.04 25.17 -3.99
CA ILE A 119 21.02 25.75 -5.35
C ILE A 119 19.65 26.35 -5.59
N VAL A 120 19.61 27.54 -6.16
CA VAL A 120 18.37 28.25 -6.50
C VAL A 120 18.45 28.77 -7.92
N TRP A 121 17.60 28.28 -8.80
CA TRP A 121 17.40 28.80 -10.16
C TRP A 121 16.10 29.61 -10.18
N THR A 122 16.20 30.86 -10.61
CA THR A 122 15.04 31.77 -10.75
C THR A 122 15.10 32.48 -12.09
N HIS A 123 13.99 33.05 -12.51
CA HIS A 123 13.89 33.82 -13.76
C HIS A 123 14.42 33.05 -14.99
N GLY A 124 15.39 33.59 -15.71
CA GLY A 124 15.97 32.99 -16.92
C GLY A 124 16.80 31.72 -16.70
N ASP A 125 17.13 31.39 -15.45
CA ASP A 125 17.91 30.20 -15.11
C ASP A 125 17.04 28.96 -14.97
N VAL A 126 15.71 29.13 -14.79
CA VAL A 126 14.74 28.02 -14.70
C VAL A 126 14.77 27.20 -15.97
N ASP A 127 15.16 25.92 -15.86
CA ASP A 127 15.29 25.06 -17.03
C ASP A 127 15.09 23.58 -16.69
N LEU A 128 13.87 23.07 -16.93
CA LEU A 128 13.51 21.65 -16.76
C LEU A 128 14.36 20.71 -17.65
N THR A 129 14.88 21.21 -18.78
CA THR A 129 15.66 20.37 -19.70
C THR A 129 17.05 19.99 -19.17
N LYS A 130 17.43 20.59 -18.04
CA LYS A 130 18.64 20.21 -17.29
C LYS A 130 18.40 19.12 -16.25
N LEU A 131 17.15 18.67 -16.05
CA LEU A 131 16.82 17.62 -15.10
C LEU A 131 16.74 16.26 -15.82
N PRO A 132 17.13 15.14 -15.17
CA PRO A 132 17.12 13.82 -15.80
C PRO A 132 15.71 13.22 -15.89
N ILE A 133 14.82 13.87 -16.60
CA ILE A 133 13.42 13.47 -16.81
C ILE A 133 13.38 12.48 -17.97
N HIS A 134 13.00 11.24 -17.72
CA HIS A 134 13.03 10.17 -18.71
C HIS A 134 11.65 9.82 -19.27
N LEU A 135 11.61 9.27 -20.48
CA LEU A 135 10.42 8.65 -21.06
C LEU A 135 10.16 7.33 -20.33
N GLN A 136 8.93 7.13 -19.81
CA GLN A 136 8.61 5.93 -19.05
C GLN A 136 8.09 4.78 -19.94
N HIS A 137 7.24 5.11 -20.94
CA HIS A 137 6.68 4.12 -21.85
C HIS A 137 6.72 4.64 -23.28
N ALA A 138 6.80 3.72 -24.25
CA ALA A 138 7.03 4.05 -25.66
C ALA A 138 5.99 4.97 -26.32
N LEU A 139 4.74 4.97 -25.82
CA LEU A 139 3.66 5.79 -26.36
C LEU A 139 3.28 6.96 -25.43
N ASP A 140 4.05 7.22 -24.38
CA ASP A 140 3.82 8.41 -23.54
C ASP A 140 3.98 9.68 -24.38
N GLY A 141 3.14 10.68 -24.11
CA GLY A 141 3.13 11.93 -24.86
C GLY A 141 4.40 12.78 -24.74
N ALA A 142 5.18 12.56 -23.66
CA ALA A 142 6.47 13.19 -23.39
C ALA A 142 7.19 12.43 -22.25
N PRO A 143 8.45 12.78 -21.89
CA PRO A 143 9.01 12.43 -20.60
C PRO A 143 8.18 13.01 -19.46
N TYR A 144 8.07 12.28 -18.34
CA TYR A 144 7.26 12.70 -17.19
C TYR A 144 8.07 12.75 -15.89
N ILE A 145 7.81 13.77 -15.08
CA ILE A 145 8.14 13.76 -13.65
C ILE A 145 7.02 13.00 -12.94
N SER A 146 7.30 11.78 -12.51
CA SER A 146 6.30 10.88 -11.92
C SER A 146 6.33 10.86 -10.38
N ALA A 147 7.43 11.27 -9.75
CA ALA A 147 7.63 11.25 -8.31
C ALA A 147 7.45 12.64 -7.68
N SER A 148 6.52 13.44 -8.15
CA SER A 148 6.28 14.76 -7.57
C SER A 148 5.17 14.74 -6.52
N LEU A 149 5.45 15.34 -5.36
CA LEU A 149 4.48 15.62 -4.31
C LEU A 149 4.07 17.09 -4.40
N ASP A 150 2.78 17.38 -4.61
CA ASP A 150 2.24 18.73 -4.62
C ASP A 150 2.06 19.26 -3.19
N PHE A 151 2.44 20.52 -2.98
CA PHE A 151 2.24 21.26 -1.74
C PHE A 151 1.46 22.52 -2.06
N ALA A 152 0.26 22.61 -1.50
CA ALA A 152 -0.61 23.78 -1.62
C ALA A 152 -1.34 24.02 -0.31
N THR A 153 -1.64 25.28 0.00
CA THR A 153 -2.40 25.66 1.19
C THR A 153 -3.78 26.13 0.80
N GLU A 154 -4.82 25.56 1.39
CA GLU A 154 -6.18 26.00 1.16
C GLU A 154 -6.38 27.41 1.73
N PRO A 155 -6.75 28.43 0.90
CA PRO A 155 -6.78 29.82 1.34
C PRO A 155 -7.79 30.09 2.48
N ASP A 156 -8.89 29.34 2.52
CA ASP A 156 -9.97 29.58 3.47
C ASP A 156 -9.67 29.03 4.87
N SER A 157 -9.00 27.87 4.94
CA SER A 157 -8.74 27.14 6.20
C SER A 157 -7.29 27.17 6.65
N GLY A 158 -6.35 27.54 5.77
CA GLY A 158 -4.91 27.43 6.02
C GLY A 158 -4.39 26.00 6.06
N ARG A 159 -5.21 25.02 5.68
CA ARG A 159 -4.89 23.60 5.69
C ARG A 159 -3.93 23.25 4.55
N ASN A 160 -2.90 22.47 4.86
CA ASN A 160 -1.97 21.98 3.85
C ASN A 160 -2.56 20.78 3.11
N ASN A 161 -2.49 20.82 1.79
CA ASN A 161 -2.76 19.68 0.92
C ASN A 161 -1.44 19.14 0.38
N VAL A 162 -1.27 17.84 0.45
CA VAL A 162 -0.15 17.11 -0.16
C VAL A 162 -0.71 15.94 -0.96
N GLY A 163 -0.41 15.92 -2.26
CA GLY A 163 -0.80 14.83 -3.16
C GLY A 163 0.37 14.35 -4.00
N CYS A 164 0.21 13.24 -4.71
CA CYS A 164 1.18 12.78 -5.68
C CYS A 164 0.64 13.03 -7.10
N ARG A 165 1.41 13.69 -7.94
CA ARG A 165 1.01 14.07 -9.30
C ARG A 165 2.08 13.71 -10.32
N ARG A 166 1.66 13.50 -11.57
CA ARG A 166 2.57 13.49 -12.69
C ARG A 166 2.59 14.86 -13.35
N ILE A 167 3.76 15.25 -13.79
CA ILE A 167 4.00 16.51 -14.48
C ILE A 167 4.61 16.22 -15.84
N MET A 168 4.02 16.76 -16.91
CA MET A 168 4.52 16.65 -18.27
C MET A 168 5.23 17.96 -18.66
N PRO A 169 6.56 17.99 -18.77
CA PRO A 169 7.30 19.14 -19.26
C PRO A 169 6.88 19.53 -20.67
N LEU A 170 6.67 20.81 -20.90
CA LEU A 170 6.34 21.38 -22.21
C LEU A 170 7.43 22.33 -22.72
N GLY A 171 8.33 22.75 -21.82
CA GLY A 171 9.41 23.67 -22.12
C GLY A 171 10.31 23.85 -20.93
N ARG A 172 11.17 24.90 -20.96
CA ARG A 172 12.15 25.15 -19.90
C ARG A 172 11.50 25.50 -18.56
N ALA A 173 10.46 26.31 -18.58
CA ALA A 173 9.80 26.85 -17.38
C ALA A 173 8.27 26.64 -17.40
N ILE A 174 7.78 25.70 -18.19
CA ILE A 174 6.37 25.41 -18.33
C ILE A 174 6.13 23.90 -18.41
N ALA A 175 5.06 23.44 -17.77
CA ALA A 175 4.65 22.05 -17.75
C ALA A 175 3.12 21.93 -17.68
N SER A 176 2.60 20.73 -17.89
CA SER A 176 1.21 20.36 -17.63
C SER A 176 1.11 19.46 -16.41
N VAL A 177 0.08 19.63 -15.57
CA VAL A 177 -0.13 18.84 -14.34
C VAL A 177 -1.44 18.06 -14.43
N ASP A 178 -1.40 16.73 -14.26
CA ASP A 178 -2.62 15.92 -14.27
C ASP A 178 -3.49 16.20 -13.03
N MET A 179 -4.70 16.74 -13.28
CA MET A 179 -5.66 17.14 -12.25
C MET A 179 -7.09 16.70 -12.57
N ASN A 180 -7.27 15.62 -13.31
CA ASN A 180 -8.60 15.17 -13.73
C ASN A 180 -9.35 14.38 -12.64
N ALA A 181 -8.64 13.67 -11.77
CA ALA A 181 -9.25 12.93 -10.66
C ALA A 181 -9.85 13.87 -9.60
N PRO A 182 -11.02 13.55 -9.04
CA PRO A 182 -11.56 14.28 -7.90
C PRO A 182 -10.57 14.24 -6.72
N SER A 183 -10.18 15.43 -6.22
CA SER A 183 -9.26 15.57 -5.08
C SER A 183 -9.41 16.95 -4.45
N ASP A 184 -8.94 17.12 -3.21
CA ASP A 184 -8.93 18.42 -2.54
C ASP A 184 -8.10 19.44 -3.32
N PHE A 185 -6.94 19.04 -3.84
CA PHE A 185 -6.13 19.88 -4.70
C PHE A 185 -6.89 20.39 -5.95
N ARG A 186 -7.65 19.51 -6.61
CA ARG A 186 -8.51 19.91 -7.73
C ARG A 186 -9.61 20.88 -7.28
N ALA A 187 -10.22 20.65 -6.11
CA ALA A 187 -11.24 21.54 -5.57
C ALA A 187 -10.67 22.94 -5.28
N MET A 188 -9.46 23.03 -4.73
CA MET A 188 -8.74 24.30 -4.51
C MET A 188 -8.46 25.02 -5.85
N PHE A 189 -8.03 24.28 -6.87
CA PHE A 189 -7.81 24.87 -8.20
C PHE A 189 -9.11 25.39 -8.82
N LEU A 190 -10.23 24.67 -8.70
CA LEU A 190 -11.52 25.13 -9.21
C LEU A 190 -11.98 26.43 -8.53
N LYS A 191 -11.77 26.57 -7.21
CA LYS A 191 -12.00 27.84 -6.50
C LYS A 191 -11.13 28.98 -7.04
N SER A 192 -9.86 28.69 -7.38
CA SER A 192 -8.95 29.67 -7.98
C SER A 192 -9.42 30.11 -9.37
N LEU A 193 -9.94 29.17 -10.18
CA LEU A 193 -10.54 29.48 -11.48
C LEU A 193 -11.77 30.39 -11.37
N GLU A 194 -12.68 30.09 -10.44
CA GLU A 194 -13.85 30.94 -10.15
C GLU A 194 -13.42 32.35 -9.76
N ALA A 195 -12.36 32.47 -8.95
CA ALA A 195 -11.78 33.74 -8.56
C ALA A 195 -10.91 34.41 -9.64
N LYS A 196 -10.71 33.76 -10.79
CA LYS A 196 -9.85 34.23 -11.90
C LYS A 196 -8.43 34.57 -11.42
N ARG A 197 -7.87 33.77 -10.54
CA ARG A 197 -6.53 33.94 -9.98
C ARG A 197 -5.69 32.68 -10.23
N PRO A 198 -4.40 32.83 -10.55
CA PRO A 198 -3.49 31.68 -10.57
C PRO A 198 -3.39 31.07 -9.18
N MET A 199 -3.21 29.73 -9.10
CA MET A 199 -3.07 29.01 -7.85
C MET A 199 -1.58 28.72 -7.57
N PRO A 200 -0.98 29.27 -6.51
CA PRO A 200 0.38 28.93 -6.11
C PRO A 200 0.48 27.46 -5.70
N VAL A 201 1.53 26.79 -6.16
CA VAL A 201 1.83 25.40 -5.83
C VAL A 201 3.32 25.13 -5.95
N ALA A 202 3.83 24.26 -5.07
CA ALA A 202 5.18 23.72 -5.16
C ALA A 202 5.11 22.19 -5.36
N PHE A 203 6.09 21.64 -6.07
CA PHE A 203 6.23 20.21 -6.28
C PHE A 203 7.60 19.76 -5.78
N ALA A 204 7.63 18.90 -4.75
CA ALA A 204 8.84 18.29 -4.25
C ALA A 204 9.12 16.97 -4.95
N ILE A 205 10.38 16.75 -5.34
CA ILE A 205 10.88 15.52 -5.97
C ILE A 205 12.05 15.02 -5.10
N GLY A 206 12.10 13.71 -4.86
CA GLY A 206 13.11 13.12 -3.99
C GLY A 206 12.73 13.24 -2.52
N SER A 207 11.72 12.45 -2.13
CA SER A 207 11.16 12.40 -0.77
C SER A 207 11.25 10.99 -0.18
N HIS A 208 11.20 10.90 1.14
CA HIS A 208 11.13 9.63 1.85
C HIS A 208 9.79 8.91 1.55
N PRO A 209 9.73 7.56 1.49
CA PRO A 209 8.48 6.84 1.25
C PRO A 209 7.33 7.16 2.22
N ALA A 210 7.62 7.55 3.46
CA ALA A 210 6.59 7.98 4.41
C ALA A 210 5.75 9.16 3.88
N ASP A 211 6.35 10.04 3.08
CA ASP A 211 5.66 11.19 2.50
C ASP A 211 4.71 10.75 1.39
N PHE A 212 5.15 9.80 0.55
CA PHE A 212 4.31 9.18 -0.47
C PHE A 212 3.19 8.35 0.13
N ILE A 213 3.42 7.65 1.23
CA ILE A 213 2.36 6.93 1.95
C ILE A 213 1.35 7.94 2.52
N GLY A 214 1.84 9.01 3.17
CA GLY A 214 0.99 10.02 3.81
C GLY A 214 0.05 10.73 2.82
N CYS A 215 0.57 11.12 1.64
CA CYS A 215 -0.24 11.77 0.61
C CYS A 215 -1.28 10.85 -0.06
N GLN A 216 -1.24 9.54 0.17
CA GLN A 216 -2.25 8.59 -0.32
C GLN A 216 -3.40 8.38 0.65
N ILE A 217 -3.27 8.78 1.92
CA ILE A 217 -4.29 8.53 2.94
C ILE A 217 -5.46 9.49 2.74
N LEU A 218 -6.64 8.92 2.50
CA LEU A 218 -7.88 9.69 2.29
C LEU A 218 -8.59 9.90 3.64
N LEU A 219 -8.29 10.99 4.31
CA LEU A 219 -9.01 11.41 5.52
C LEU A 219 -9.68 12.77 5.27
N PRO A 220 -11.01 12.87 5.40
CA PRO A 220 -11.71 14.12 5.17
C PRO A 220 -11.19 15.25 6.07
N ALA A 221 -10.93 16.43 5.48
CA ALA A 221 -10.51 17.64 6.17
C ALA A 221 -9.25 17.53 7.04
N SER A 222 -8.33 16.60 6.69
CA SER A 222 -7.05 16.46 7.39
C SER A 222 -5.99 17.42 6.84
N ASP A 223 -5.00 17.74 7.66
CA ASP A 223 -3.75 18.37 7.22
C ASP A 223 -2.77 17.25 6.85
N GLU A 224 -2.48 17.10 5.55
CA GLU A 224 -1.64 15.99 5.07
C GLU A 224 -0.18 16.14 5.53
N LEU A 225 0.35 17.36 5.73
CA LEU A 225 1.68 17.52 6.32
C LEU A 225 1.73 17.00 7.76
N ALA A 226 0.67 17.24 8.55
CA ALA A 226 0.57 16.70 9.89
C ALA A 226 0.42 15.17 9.90
N LEU A 227 -0.29 14.58 8.91
CA LEU A 227 -0.36 13.13 8.72
C LEU A 227 1.01 12.54 8.40
N ILE A 228 1.77 13.16 7.49
CA ILE A 228 3.15 12.76 7.17
C ILE A 228 4.01 12.82 8.44
N GLY A 229 3.85 13.85 9.26
CA GLY A 229 4.48 13.94 10.58
C GLY A 229 4.13 12.75 11.48
N GLY A 230 2.86 12.34 11.48
CA GLY A 230 2.40 11.12 12.18
C GLY A 230 3.12 9.87 11.70
N LEU A 231 3.28 9.69 10.38
CA LEU A 231 4.02 8.57 9.79
C LEU A 231 5.49 8.59 10.15
N ARG A 232 6.11 9.76 10.16
CA ARG A 232 7.50 9.95 10.58
C ARG A 232 7.67 9.80 12.11
N GLY A 233 6.59 9.90 12.90
CA GLY A 233 6.61 9.91 14.36
C GLY A 233 7.18 11.21 14.95
N ARG A 234 7.30 12.27 14.14
CA ARG A 234 7.81 13.61 14.51
C ARG A 234 7.33 14.66 13.50
N PRO A 235 7.37 15.96 13.86
CA PRO A 235 7.06 17.03 12.92
C PRO A 235 7.89 16.96 11.63
N VAL A 236 7.28 17.31 10.49
CA VAL A 236 8.00 17.50 9.23
C VAL A 236 8.69 18.87 9.27
N PRO A 237 10.01 18.97 9.17
CA PRO A 237 10.69 20.24 8.98
C PRO A 237 10.36 20.80 7.59
N VAL A 238 9.77 21.99 7.55
CA VAL A 238 9.41 22.66 6.30
C VAL A 238 10.14 24.00 6.18
N VAL A 239 10.30 24.45 4.95
CA VAL A 239 10.89 25.76 4.63
C VAL A 239 9.99 26.49 3.64
N ARG A 240 9.96 27.83 3.73
CA ARG A 240 9.23 28.65 2.75
C ARG A 240 9.87 28.60 1.39
N CYS A 241 9.03 28.50 0.37
CA CYS A 241 9.42 28.67 -1.03
C CYS A 241 10.07 30.03 -1.27
N ARG A 242 10.83 30.13 -2.35
CA ARG A 242 11.59 31.37 -2.71
C ARG A 242 10.73 32.39 -3.47
N THR A 243 9.75 31.93 -4.21
CA THR A 243 9.01 32.78 -5.17
C THR A 243 7.49 32.77 -4.95
N ILE A 244 6.97 31.87 -4.12
CA ILE A 244 5.55 31.73 -3.81
C ILE A 244 5.33 31.57 -2.30
N ASP A 245 4.14 31.88 -1.81
CA ASP A 245 3.77 31.71 -0.41
C ASP A 245 3.27 30.28 -0.14
N GLN A 246 4.21 29.34 -0.17
CA GLN A 246 4.01 27.94 0.17
C GLN A 246 5.17 27.43 1.03
N VAL A 247 4.93 26.31 1.74
CA VAL A 247 5.97 25.59 2.47
C VAL A 247 6.19 24.22 1.84
N VAL A 248 7.44 23.75 1.89
CA VAL A 248 7.85 22.44 1.35
C VAL A 248 8.75 21.73 2.35
N PRO A 249 8.87 20.39 2.31
CA PRO A 249 9.85 19.69 3.15
C PRO A 249 11.27 20.19 2.89
N ALA A 250 11.94 20.60 3.94
CA ALA A 250 13.32 21.12 3.87
C ALA A 250 14.33 20.04 3.46
N ASP A 251 13.96 18.76 3.60
CA ASP A 251 14.77 17.57 3.30
C ASP A 251 14.52 16.97 1.91
N ALA A 252 13.66 17.60 1.07
CA ALA A 252 13.48 17.20 -0.33
C ALA A 252 14.79 17.35 -1.13
N GLU A 253 14.94 16.55 -2.19
CA GLU A 253 16.10 16.65 -3.08
C GLU A 253 15.99 17.84 -4.04
N LEU A 254 14.78 18.13 -4.54
CA LEU A 254 14.47 19.17 -5.50
C LEU A 254 13.03 19.65 -5.33
N VAL A 255 12.79 20.95 -5.57
CA VAL A 255 11.46 21.57 -5.56
C VAL A 255 11.27 22.43 -6.80
N LEU A 256 10.11 22.29 -7.45
CA LEU A 256 9.62 23.19 -8.48
C LEU A 256 8.59 24.14 -7.86
N GLU A 257 8.82 25.44 -7.92
CA GLU A 257 7.90 26.46 -7.39
C GLU A 257 7.22 27.19 -8.53
N GLY A 258 5.95 27.53 -8.37
CA GLY A 258 5.24 28.29 -9.38
C GLY A 258 3.74 28.39 -9.15
N TYR A 259 2.99 28.48 -10.23
CA TYR A 259 1.53 28.61 -10.16
C TYR A 259 0.84 27.88 -11.30
N LEU A 260 -0.36 27.38 -11.04
CA LEU A 260 -1.28 26.87 -12.05
C LEU A 260 -2.03 28.04 -12.67
N ASP A 261 -2.11 28.05 -14.02
CA ASP A 261 -2.71 29.13 -14.79
C ASP A 261 -4.24 29.20 -14.58
N ALA A 262 -4.74 30.41 -14.42
CA ALA A 262 -6.17 30.69 -14.33
C ALA A 262 -6.96 30.47 -15.65
N ALA A 263 -6.29 30.16 -16.76
CA ALA A 263 -6.94 29.73 -18.01
C ALA A 263 -7.60 28.33 -17.90
N GLY A 264 -7.26 27.56 -16.89
CA GLY A 264 -7.90 26.28 -16.58
C GLY A 264 -7.34 25.11 -17.40
N TYR A 265 -8.22 24.19 -17.77
CA TYR A 265 -7.87 22.93 -18.45
C TYR A 265 -7.69 23.13 -19.96
N ILE A 266 -6.59 23.74 -20.39
CA ILE A 266 -6.35 24.14 -21.77
C ILE A 266 -5.32 23.30 -22.51
N GLU A 267 -4.38 22.66 -21.80
CA GLU A 267 -3.27 21.92 -22.41
C GLU A 267 -3.61 20.45 -22.62
N ALA A 268 -3.25 19.91 -23.79
CA ALA A 268 -3.38 18.49 -24.08
C ALA A 268 -2.26 17.69 -23.37
N GLU A 269 -2.64 16.65 -22.65
CA GLU A 269 -1.71 15.78 -21.89
C GLU A 269 -1.99 14.32 -22.17
N GLY A 270 -0.93 13.52 -22.29
CA GLY A 270 -0.97 12.11 -22.61
C GLY A 270 -0.66 11.81 -24.08
N PRO A 271 -0.82 10.55 -24.55
CA PRO A 271 -1.15 9.37 -23.74
C PRO A 271 -0.16 9.13 -22.60
N TYR A 272 -0.57 8.39 -21.58
CA TYR A 272 0.30 8.01 -20.47
C TYR A 272 0.06 6.56 -20.07
N GLY A 273 1.14 5.81 -19.83
CA GLY A 273 1.08 4.43 -19.35
C GLY A 273 0.60 4.38 -17.89
N GLU A 274 -0.65 3.99 -17.69
CA GLU A 274 -1.29 4.00 -16.36
C GLU A 274 -1.00 2.72 -15.57
N TYR A 275 -1.19 2.80 -14.27
CA TYR A 275 -0.91 1.70 -13.31
C TYR A 275 -1.89 0.52 -13.35
N LEU A 276 -2.84 0.54 -14.28
CA LEU A 276 -3.66 -0.64 -14.64
C LEU A 276 -3.13 -1.39 -15.87
N GLY A 277 -1.95 -1.00 -16.39
CA GLY A 277 -1.28 -1.67 -17.50
C GLY A 277 -1.80 -1.28 -18.88
N TYR A 278 -2.55 -0.20 -18.99
CA TYR A 278 -3.09 0.34 -20.24
C TYR A 278 -2.73 1.81 -20.39
N TYR A 279 -2.74 2.33 -21.61
CA TYR A 279 -2.56 3.76 -21.83
C TYR A 279 -3.84 4.54 -21.52
N GLY A 280 -3.68 5.61 -20.75
CA GLY A 280 -4.70 6.62 -20.57
C GLY A 280 -4.91 7.44 -21.86
N LYS A 281 -6.15 7.90 -22.08
CA LYS A 281 -6.49 8.76 -23.22
C LYS A 281 -5.91 10.16 -23.04
N LEU A 282 -5.81 10.91 -24.15
CA LEU A 282 -5.56 12.35 -24.10
C LEU A 282 -6.58 13.05 -23.20
N LYS A 283 -6.09 13.90 -22.35
CA LYS A 283 -6.87 14.73 -21.41
C LYS A 283 -6.50 16.19 -21.61
N ARG A 284 -7.29 17.09 -21.04
CA ARG A 284 -6.89 18.48 -20.90
C ARG A 284 -6.55 18.77 -19.46
N ASN A 285 -5.45 19.47 -19.25
CA ASN A 285 -4.89 19.77 -17.94
C ASN A 285 -4.51 21.26 -17.83
N PRO A 286 -4.33 21.80 -16.62
CA PRO A 286 -3.81 23.14 -16.44
C PRO A 286 -2.31 23.23 -16.76
N LEU A 287 -1.89 24.42 -17.16
CA LEU A 287 -0.49 24.79 -17.27
C LEU A 287 0.07 25.14 -15.91
N PHE A 288 1.29 24.71 -15.67
CA PHE A 288 2.12 25.06 -14.51
C PHE A 288 3.29 25.93 -14.98
N HIS A 289 3.30 27.19 -14.54
CA HIS A 289 4.37 28.13 -14.81
C HIS A 289 5.38 28.09 -13.66
N ILE A 290 6.61 27.71 -13.96
CA ILE A 290 7.66 27.50 -12.96
C ILE A 290 8.43 28.79 -12.78
N THR A 291 8.47 29.28 -11.56
CA THR A 291 9.13 30.55 -11.17
C THR A 291 10.48 30.34 -10.50
N ALA A 292 10.68 29.16 -9.88
CA ALA A 292 11.96 28.75 -9.34
C ALA A 292 12.12 27.22 -9.37
N ILE A 293 13.38 26.78 -9.42
CA ILE A 293 13.79 25.41 -9.13
C ILE A 293 14.83 25.52 -8.03
N THR A 294 14.58 24.88 -6.88
CA THR A 294 15.53 24.80 -5.78
C THR A 294 15.94 23.35 -5.58
N MET A 295 17.21 23.11 -5.22
CA MET A 295 17.70 21.75 -5.09
C MET A 295 18.97 21.66 -4.24
N ARG A 296 19.28 20.46 -3.82
CA ARG A 296 20.58 20.12 -3.26
C ARG A 296 21.68 20.21 -4.33
N LYS A 297 22.92 20.45 -3.93
CA LYS A 297 24.07 20.50 -4.87
C LYS A 297 24.31 19.18 -5.59
N ASP A 298 24.02 18.08 -4.92
CA ASP A 298 24.22 16.72 -5.38
C ASP A 298 22.88 15.99 -5.51
N ALA A 299 21.81 16.68 -5.93
CA ALA A 299 20.44 16.20 -5.95
C ALA A 299 20.29 14.83 -6.62
N VAL A 300 19.54 13.94 -6.00
CA VAL A 300 19.11 12.65 -6.54
C VAL A 300 17.70 12.79 -7.08
N PHE A 301 17.56 12.74 -8.39
CA PHE A 301 16.24 12.79 -9.02
C PHE A 301 15.49 11.48 -8.80
N GLN A 302 14.34 11.54 -8.14
CA GLN A 302 13.51 10.34 -7.92
C GLN A 302 12.50 10.18 -9.06
N THR A 303 12.33 8.94 -9.53
CA THR A 303 11.24 8.54 -10.43
C THR A 303 10.41 7.45 -9.76
N VAL A 304 9.09 7.46 -10.01
CA VAL A 304 8.13 6.45 -9.57
C VAL A 304 7.73 5.61 -10.77
N THR A 305 7.84 4.29 -10.66
CA THR A 305 7.38 3.37 -11.69
C THR A 305 5.86 3.19 -11.63
N ILE A 306 5.21 3.27 -12.79
CA ILE A 306 3.74 3.34 -12.90
C ILE A 306 3.17 2.08 -13.52
N GLY A 307 3.52 1.80 -14.77
CA GLY A 307 3.02 0.71 -15.59
C GLY A 307 4.11 -0.31 -15.95
N GLY A 308 3.85 -1.15 -16.95
CA GLY A 308 4.80 -2.13 -17.46
C GLY A 308 4.37 -3.56 -17.26
N LYS A 309 5.24 -4.51 -17.58
CA LYS A 309 4.96 -5.96 -17.52
C LYS A 309 4.76 -6.48 -16.08
N ASN A 310 5.41 -5.84 -15.13
CA ASN A 310 5.47 -6.30 -13.74
C ASN A 310 4.67 -5.35 -12.83
N LEU A 311 3.37 -5.14 -13.09
CA LEU A 311 2.50 -4.25 -12.29
C LEU A 311 2.64 -4.46 -10.78
N ALA A 312 2.73 -5.70 -10.33
CA ALA A 312 2.89 -6.03 -8.92
C ALA A 312 4.16 -5.46 -8.28
N ARG A 313 5.14 -5.04 -9.08
CA ARG A 313 6.42 -4.49 -8.64
C ARG A 313 6.64 -3.06 -9.15
N THR A 314 5.58 -2.26 -9.19
CA THR A 314 5.67 -0.83 -9.45
C THR A 314 5.43 -0.04 -8.15
N ASP A 315 6.10 1.10 -8.01
CA ASP A 315 5.92 1.97 -6.85
C ASP A 315 4.45 2.37 -6.67
N THR A 316 3.79 2.74 -7.75
CA THR A 316 2.39 3.19 -7.71
C THR A 316 1.45 2.08 -7.26
N ALA A 317 1.57 0.86 -7.79
CA ALA A 317 0.68 -0.23 -7.39
C ALA A 317 0.83 -0.61 -5.91
N GLN A 318 2.05 -0.54 -5.36
CA GLN A 318 2.31 -0.82 -3.95
C GLN A 318 1.75 0.28 -3.03
N LEU A 319 1.90 1.54 -3.39
CA LEU A 319 1.32 2.67 -2.66
C LEU A 319 -0.21 2.62 -2.68
N VAL A 320 -0.80 2.38 -3.86
CA VAL A 320 -2.26 2.24 -4.00
C VAL A 320 -2.78 1.03 -3.22
N ALA A 321 -2.03 -0.09 -3.19
CA ALA A 321 -2.42 -1.26 -2.40
C ALA A 321 -2.53 -0.92 -0.91
N LEU A 322 -1.54 -0.26 -0.35
CA LEU A 322 -1.55 0.12 1.07
C LEU A 322 -2.70 1.09 1.41
N ARG A 323 -2.95 2.08 0.55
CA ARG A 323 -4.10 2.98 0.66
C ARG A 323 -5.43 2.21 0.64
N THR A 324 -5.57 1.28 -0.30
CA THR A 324 -6.77 0.45 -0.43
C THR A 324 -6.97 -0.44 0.80
N GLU A 325 -5.92 -1.07 1.30
CA GLU A 325 -5.97 -1.87 2.53
C GLU A 325 -6.47 -1.05 3.72
N ALA A 326 -5.99 0.19 3.88
CA ALA A 326 -6.42 1.08 4.96
C ALA A 326 -7.91 1.44 4.85
N ALA A 327 -8.40 1.77 3.65
CA ALA A 327 -9.80 2.10 3.41
C ALA A 327 -10.73 0.89 3.60
N VAL A 328 -10.32 -0.28 3.11
CA VAL A 328 -11.06 -1.54 3.28
C VAL A 328 -11.12 -1.95 4.75
N TRP A 329 -10.02 -1.83 5.48
CA TRP A 329 -10.02 -2.12 6.91
C TRP A 329 -11.01 -1.22 7.68
N ALA A 330 -11.04 0.06 7.38
CA ALA A 330 -12.00 0.99 8.00
C ALA A 330 -13.46 0.61 7.69
N ALA A 331 -13.76 0.15 6.48
CA ALA A 331 -15.08 -0.33 6.10
C ALA A 331 -15.45 -1.62 6.85
N LEU A 332 -14.50 -2.53 7.02
CA LEU A 332 -14.70 -3.79 7.77
C LEU A 332 -14.96 -3.53 9.26
N GLU A 333 -14.24 -2.62 9.90
CA GLU A 333 -14.48 -2.26 11.32
C GLU A 333 -15.89 -1.71 11.58
N GLY A 334 -16.49 -1.05 10.58
CA GLY A 334 -17.88 -0.60 10.64
C GLY A 334 -18.92 -1.69 10.40
N ALA A 335 -18.53 -2.80 9.76
CA ALA A 335 -19.45 -3.84 9.30
C ALA A 335 -19.39 -5.14 10.11
N ILE A 336 -18.21 -5.52 10.62
CA ILE A 336 -17.96 -6.78 11.32
C ILE A 336 -17.12 -6.57 12.59
N ARG A 337 -17.09 -7.56 13.46
CA ARG A 337 -16.35 -7.47 14.74
C ARG A 337 -14.91 -7.98 14.67
N GLU A 338 -14.64 -8.99 13.87
CA GLU A 338 -13.37 -9.71 13.87
C GLU A 338 -12.73 -9.76 12.47
N PRO A 339 -12.39 -8.60 11.87
CA PRO A 339 -11.48 -8.59 10.73
C PRO A 339 -10.08 -9.03 11.19
N VAL A 340 -9.41 -9.86 10.38
CA VAL A 340 -8.09 -10.43 10.75
C VAL A 340 -6.97 -9.85 9.90
N ALA A 341 -7.13 -9.85 8.57
CA ALA A 341 -6.14 -9.31 7.65
C ALA A 341 -6.79 -8.78 6.36
N VAL A 342 -6.13 -7.86 5.71
CA VAL A 342 -6.52 -7.33 4.39
C VAL A 342 -5.29 -7.29 3.50
N PHE A 343 -5.45 -7.65 2.24
CA PHE A 343 -4.44 -7.56 1.20
C PHE A 343 -5.07 -7.08 -0.11
N ALA A 344 -4.62 -5.94 -0.60
CA ALA A 344 -4.96 -5.46 -1.94
C ALA A 344 -3.87 -5.91 -2.92
N ASN A 345 -4.27 -6.64 -3.97
CA ASN A 345 -3.30 -7.24 -4.89
C ASN A 345 -2.66 -6.18 -5.81
N PRO A 346 -1.35 -5.92 -5.71
CA PRO A 346 -0.69 -4.92 -6.56
C PRO A 346 -0.76 -5.25 -8.06
N ALA A 347 -0.84 -6.53 -8.45
CA ALA A 347 -0.99 -6.93 -9.84
C ALA A 347 -2.30 -6.46 -10.48
N SER A 348 -3.27 -6.02 -9.67
CA SER A 348 -4.54 -5.43 -10.10
C SER A 348 -4.58 -3.91 -9.90
N GLY A 349 -3.44 -3.23 -10.00
CA GLY A 349 -3.29 -1.81 -9.73
C GLY A 349 -3.39 -1.44 -8.25
N GLY A 350 -3.30 -2.43 -7.36
CA GLY A 350 -3.39 -2.23 -5.91
C GLY A 350 -4.81 -1.93 -5.38
N MET A 351 -5.87 -2.07 -6.21
CA MET A 351 -7.22 -1.71 -5.76
C MET A 351 -8.33 -2.64 -6.26
N PHE A 352 -8.23 -3.19 -7.47
CA PHE A 352 -9.38 -3.92 -8.04
C PHE A 352 -9.65 -5.25 -7.34
N ASN A 353 -8.61 -6.01 -7.01
CA ASN A 353 -8.74 -7.30 -6.35
C ASN A 353 -8.27 -7.19 -4.90
N VAL A 354 -9.20 -7.34 -3.96
CA VAL A 354 -8.90 -7.28 -2.53
C VAL A 354 -9.29 -8.59 -1.87
N ARG A 355 -8.43 -9.08 -1.01
CA ARG A 355 -8.63 -10.26 -0.18
C ARG A 355 -8.68 -9.84 1.28
N PHE A 356 -9.56 -10.44 2.04
CA PHE A 356 -9.57 -10.23 3.48
C PHE A 356 -9.99 -11.48 4.23
N SER A 357 -9.48 -11.66 5.42
CA SER A 357 -9.86 -12.76 6.30
C SER A 357 -10.60 -12.24 7.53
N MET A 358 -11.53 -13.06 8.01
CA MET A 358 -12.35 -12.76 9.18
C MET A 358 -12.71 -14.04 9.95
N ARG A 359 -13.24 -13.87 11.16
CA ARG A 359 -13.88 -14.96 11.92
C ARG A 359 -15.38 -14.76 11.91
N PRO A 360 -16.14 -15.40 10.98
CA PRO A 360 -17.57 -15.28 10.96
C PRO A 360 -18.22 -15.83 12.25
N ARG A 361 -19.14 -15.08 12.84
CA ARG A 361 -19.81 -15.43 14.11
C ARG A 361 -21.25 -15.90 13.90
N TYR A 362 -21.83 -15.58 12.74
CA TYR A 362 -23.19 -15.95 12.35
C TYR A 362 -23.31 -16.07 10.83
N ALA A 363 -24.36 -16.77 10.38
CA ALA A 363 -24.62 -16.93 8.96
C ALA A 363 -24.86 -15.57 8.27
N GLY A 364 -24.23 -15.35 7.12
CA GLY A 364 -24.36 -14.12 6.33
C GLY A 364 -23.42 -12.98 6.74
N GLU A 365 -22.62 -13.10 7.82
CA GLU A 365 -21.69 -12.05 8.21
C GLU A 365 -20.61 -11.79 7.15
N ALA A 366 -20.10 -12.85 6.50
CA ALA A 366 -19.17 -12.74 5.37
C ALA A 366 -19.77 -11.94 4.21
N ARG A 367 -21.04 -12.15 3.91
CA ARG A 367 -21.75 -11.43 2.84
C ARG A 367 -21.95 -9.94 3.17
N ASN A 368 -22.20 -9.60 4.43
CA ASN A 368 -22.24 -8.21 4.90
C ASN A 368 -20.87 -7.54 4.76
N ALA A 369 -19.80 -8.24 5.12
CA ALA A 369 -18.42 -7.77 4.95
C ALA A 369 -18.09 -7.50 3.46
N LEU A 370 -18.44 -8.41 2.55
CA LEU A 370 -18.27 -8.23 1.12
C LEU A 370 -19.00 -6.97 0.61
N ALA A 371 -20.27 -6.77 1.02
CA ALA A 371 -21.04 -5.60 0.63
C ALA A 371 -20.38 -4.30 1.10
N ALA A 372 -19.89 -4.26 2.34
CA ALA A 372 -19.18 -3.10 2.89
C ALA A 372 -17.88 -2.79 2.13
N VAL A 373 -17.08 -3.82 1.83
CA VAL A 373 -15.82 -3.68 1.07
C VAL A 373 -16.09 -3.19 -0.35
N LEU A 374 -17.10 -3.74 -1.04
CA LEU A 374 -17.45 -3.32 -2.40
C LEU A 374 -18.03 -1.91 -2.47
N ALA A 375 -18.62 -1.41 -1.40
CA ALA A 375 -19.18 -0.06 -1.30
C ALA A 375 -18.17 1.00 -0.80
N CYS A 376 -17.00 0.59 -0.30
CA CYS A 376 -16.02 1.51 0.23
C CYS A 376 -15.41 2.43 -0.86
N PRO A 377 -14.83 3.59 -0.50
CA PRO A 377 -14.33 4.56 -1.49
C PRO A 377 -13.03 4.14 -2.20
N ALA A 378 -12.51 2.93 -1.95
CA ALA A 378 -11.23 2.45 -2.50
C ALA A 378 -11.31 1.85 -3.92
N ASP A 379 -12.42 2.03 -4.63
CA ASP A 379 -12.64 1.53 -6.01
C ASP A 379 -12.46 0.00 -6.18
N VAL A 380 -12.68 -0.79 -5.12
CA VAL A 380 -12.62 -2.26 -5.16
C VAL A 380 -13.64 -2.79 -6.18
N LYS A 381 -13.18 -3.66 -7.08
CA LYS A 381 -14.00 -4.30 -8.12
C LYS A 381 -14.35 -5.74 -7.76
N HIS A 382 -13.38 -6.48 -7.22
CA HIS A 382 -13.54 -7.86 -6.78
C HIS A 382 -13.05 -8.00 -5.33
N ALA A 383 -13.87 -8.54 -4.46
CA ALA A 383 -13.54 -8.79 -3.07
C ALA A 383 -13.64 -10.29 -2.76
N PHE A 384 -12.62 -10.84 -2.11
CA PHE A 384 -12.55 -12.25 -1.71
C PHE A 384 -12.49 -12.30 -0.19
N VAL A 385 -13.45 -12.96 0.44
CA VAL A 385 -13.45 -13.19 1.88
C VAL A 385 -13.10 -14.64 2.19
N VAL A 386 -12.24 -14.86 3.17
CA VAL A 386 -11.82 -16.18 3.67
C VAL A 386 -11.90 -16.22 5.19
N ASP A 387 -11.89 -17.43 5.76
CA ASP A 387 -11.65 -17.63 7.19
C ASP A 387 -10.17 -17.32 7.55
N ASP A 388 -9.88 -17.24 8.84
CA ASP A 388 -8.55 -16.91 9.37
C ASP A 388 -7.52 -18.06 9.26
N ASP A 389 -7.94 -19.23 8.79
CA ASP A 389 -7.07 -20.35 8.42
C ASP A 389 -6.39 -20.19 7.05
N ILE A 390 -6.79 -19.19 6.26
CA ILE A 390 -6.24 -18.88 4.94
C ILE A 390 -5.41 -17.60 4.99
N ASP A 391 -4.18 -17.69 4.50
CA ASP A 391 -3.30 -16.54 4.37
C ASP A 391 -3.68 -15.70 3.14
N VAL A 392 -4.25 -14.51 3.37
CA VAL A 392 -4.66 -13.57 2.29
C VAL A 392 -3.51 -13.06 1.43
N PHE A 393 -2.26 -13.20 1.89
CA PHE A 393 -1.05 -12.81 1.14
C PHE A 393 -0.52 -13.94 0.23
N SER A 394 -1.09 -15.15 0.33
CA SER A 394 -0.71 -16.31 -0.47
C SER A 394 -1.67 -16.50 -1.65
N ASP A 395 -1.15 -16.36 -2.87
CA ASP A 395 -1.93 -16.62 -4.07
C ASP A 395 -2.40 -18.08 -4.11
N ASP A 396 -1.52 -19.03 -3.77
CA ASP A 396 -1.82 -20.46 -3.76
C ASP A 396 -2.97 -20.83 -2.80
N GLN A 397 -3.00 -20.22 -1.60
CA GLN A 397 -4.06 -20.49 -0.63
C GLN A 397 -5.41 -19.89 -1.06
N ILE A 398 -5.40 -18.72 -1.68
CA ILE A 398 -6.62 -18.11 -2.22
C ILE A 398 -7.15 -18.93 -3.40
N ASP A 399 -6.31 -19.36 -4.32
CA ASP A 399 -6.71 -20.22 -5.43
C ASP A 399 -7.26 -21.56 -4.93
N TRP A 400 -6.61 -22.14 -3.91
CA TRP A 400 -7.11 -23.36 -3.27
C TRP A 400 -8.48 -23.14 -2.62
N ALA A 401 -8.68 -22.06 -1.88
CA ALA A 401 -9.98 -21.75 -1.25
C ALA A 401 -11.07 -21.51 -2.30
N LEU A 402 -10.75 -20.80 -3.39
CA LEU A 402 -11.66 -20.59 -4.51
C LEU A 402 -12.08 -21.91 -5.16
N ALA A 403 -11.15 -22.85 -5.31
CA ALA A 403 -11.41 -24.16 -5.92
C ALA A 403 -12.20 -25.10 -5.02
N THR A 404 -12.07 -25.00 -3.70
CA THR A 404 -12.57 -26.03 -2.76
C THR A 404 -13.75 -25.58 -1.89
N ARG A 405 -13.94 -24.28 -1.66
CA ARG A 405 -14.96 -23.74 -0.76
C ARG A 405 -16.07 -22.97 -1.46
N PHE A 406 -15.89 -22.58 -2.73
CA PHE A 406 -16.77 -21.69 -3.45
C PHE A 406 -17.75 -22.42 -4.37
N GLN A 407 -19.03 -22.03 -4.29
CA GLN A 407 -20.08 -22.44 -5.23
C GLN A 407 -20.77 -21.19 -5.79
N VAL A 408 -20.72 -21.00 -7.12
CA VAL A 408 -21.16 -19.77 -7.80
C VAL A 408 -22.56 -19.32 -7.38
N GLU A 409 -23.53 -20.25 -7.37
CA GLU A 409 -24.95 -19.93 -7.06
C GLU A 409 -25.14 -19.47 -5.62
N ARG A 410 -24.34 -19.99 -4.68
CA ARG A 410 -24.46 -19.71 -3.26
C ARG A 410 -23.60 -18.53 -2.81
N ASP A 411 -22.37 -18.46 -3.30
CA ASP A 411 -21.29 -17.70 -2.68
C ASP A 411 -20.87 -16.47 -3.50
N LEU A 412 -21.40 -16.29 -4.72
CA LEU A 412 -21.15 -15.08 -5.51
C LEU A 412 -22.14 -13.97 -5.13
N LEU A 413 -21.60 -12.79 -4.83
CA LEU A 413 -22.35 -11.54 -4.68
C LEU A 413 -22.07 -10.63 -5.87
N VAL A 414 -23.09 -10.26 -6.64
CA VAL A 414 -22.95 -9.31 -7.76
C VAL A 414 -23.72 -8.04 -7.44
N LEU A 415 -23.06 -6.89 -7.53
CA LEU A 415 -23.63 -5.57 -7.36
C LEU A 415 -23.53 -4.78 -8.68
N GLY A 416 -24.65 -4.60 -9.36
CA GLY A 416 -24.74 -3.82 -10.60
C GLY A 416 -24.97 -2.34 -10.34
N GLY A 417 -24.68 -1.49 -11.35
CA GLY A 417 -24.93 -0.06 -11.28
C GLY A 417 -24.04 0.70 -10.29
N MET A 418 -22.90 0.13 -9.93
CA MET A 418 -21.96 0.73 -8.99
C MET A 418 -21.05 1.73 -9.70
N ARG A 419 -20.57 2.74 -8.93
CA ARG A 419 -19.50 3.61 -9.42
C ARG A 419 -18.30 2.76 -9.83
N ALA A 420 -17.77 3.03 -11.01
CA ALA A 420 -16.61 2.35 -11.55
C ALA A 420 -15.43 3.31 -11.74
N PHE A 421 -14.23 2.76 -11.69
CA PHE A 421 -13.00 3.54 -11.85
C PHE A 421 -12.77 3.83 -13.34
N PRO A 422 -12.60 5.12 -13.76
CA PRO A 422 -12.59 5.50 -15.17
C PRO A 422 -11.46 4.89 -16.02
N LEU A 423 -10.40 4.40 -15.40
CA LEU A 423 -9.28 3.72 -16.07
C LEU A 423 -9.51 2.21 -16.24
N ASP A 424 -10.64 1.67 -15.79
CA ASP A 424 -10.99 0.27 -16.01
C ASP A 424 -11.35 0.06 -17.50
N PRO A 425 -10.51 -0.64 -18.28
CA PRO A 425 -10.72 -0.80 -19.72
C PRO A 425 -11.94 -1.65 -20.04
N SER A 426 -12.37 -2.52 -19.10
CA SER A 426 -13.52 -3.40 -19.29
C SER A 426 -14.86 -2.67 -19.25
N LEU A 427 -14.89 -1.38 -18.90
CA LEU A 427 -16.09 -0.56 -18.91
C LEU A 427 -16.50 -0.10 -20.31
N ASP A 428 -15.59 -0.16 -21.28
CA ASP A 428 -15.83 0.34 -22.65
C ASP A 428 -16.44 1.77 -22.68
N GLY A 429 -15.98 2.63 -21.79
CA GLY A 429 -16.42 4.01 -21.65
C GLY A 429 -17.66 4.23 -20.78
N ALA A 430 -18.27 3.18 -20.22
CA ALA A 430 -19.37 3.31 -19.27
C ALA A 430 -18.90 3.97 -17.95
N LYS A 431 -19.78 4.75 -17.31
CA LYS A 431 -19.48 5.41 -16.02
C LYS A 431 -19.81 4.51 -14.81
N LEU A 432 -20.71 3.55 -15.02
CA LEU A 432 -21.16 2.58 -14.02
C LEU A 432 -20.73 1.19 -14.47
N GLY A 433 -20.40 0.36 -13.50
CA GLY A 433 -20.01 -1.03 -13.72
C GLY A 433 -20.68 -1.98 -12.72
N SER A 434 -20.23 -3.21 -12.72
CA SER A 434 -20.59 -4.20 -11.72
C SER A 434 -19.37 -4.54 -10.87
N LYS A 435 -19.63 -4.91 -9.62
CA LYS A 435 -18.65 -5.39 -8.66
C LYS A 435 -19.01 -6.79 -8.19
N ALA A 436 -18.03 -7.61 -7.86
CA ALA A 436 -18.25 -8.98 -7.44
C ALA A 436 -17.57 -9.28 -6.10
N GLY A 437 -18.32 -9.96 -5.21
CA GLY A 437 -17.81 -10.51 -3.96
C GLY A 437 -17.83 -12.03 -4.00
N PHE A 438 -16.73 -12.64 -3.57
CA PHE A 438 -16.53 -14.08 -3.54
C PHE A 438 -16.44 -14.53 -2.08
N ASP A 439 -17.44 -15.27 -1.60
CA ASP A 439 -17.43 -15.85 -0.26
C ASP A 439 -16.73 -17.20 -0.29
N LEU A 440 -15.47 -17.22 0.14
CA LEU A 440 -14.64 -18.42 0.22
C LEU A 440 -14.54 -18.94 1.66
N THR A 441 -15.46 -18.53 2.54
CA THR A 441 -15.49 -19.03 3.92
C THR A 441 -16.11 -20.42 3.98
N VAL A 442 -15.73 -21.19 4.99
CA VAL A 442 -16.43 -22.43 5.31
C VAL A 442 -17.88 -22.09 5.66
N PRO A 443 -18.88 -22.80 5.10
CA PRO A 443 -20.29 -22.55 5.40
C PRO A 443 -20.53 -22.52 6.91
N PHE A 444 -21.23 -21.48 7.36
CA PHE A 444 -21.50 -21.33 8.80
C PHE A 444 -22.32 -22.54 9.30
N GLY A 445 -21.90 -23.16 10.37
CA GLY A 445 -22.48 -24.42 10.87
C GLY A 445 -21.71 -25.68 10.45
N ALA A 446 -20.94 -25.63 9.35
CA ALA A 446 -20.00 -26.69 8.99
C ALA A 446 -18.61 -26.47 9.61
N LYS A 447 -18.40 -25.36 10.32
CA LYS A 447 -17.15 -25.08 11.05
C LYS A 447 -16.89 -26.15 12.10
N GLY A 448 -15.65 -26.68 12.12
CA GLY A 448 -15.28 -27.80 12.96
C GLY A 448 -15.56 -29.18 12.35
N SER A 449 -16.15 -29.25 11.16
CA SER A 449 -16.20 -30.49 10.37
C SER A 449 -14.81 -30.86 9.87
N THR A 450 -14.46 -32.15 9.94
CA THR A 450 -13.21 -32.66 9.38
C THR A 450 -13.14 -32.49 7.85
N GLU A 451 -14.26 -32.42 7.17
CA GLU A 451 -14.36 -32.23 5.72
C GLU A 451 -13.80 -30.86 5.27
N PHE A 452 -13.93 -29.84 6.12
CA PHE A 452 -13.47 -28.47 5.84
C PHE A 452 -12.17 -28.08 6.54
N SER A 453 -11.56 -29.00 7.30
CA SER A 453 -10.31 -28.74 7.97
C SER A 453 -9.12 -28.93 7.02
N VAL A 454 -8.20 -28.00 7.01
CA VAL A 454 -6.93 -28.13 6.29
C VAL A 454 -6.07 -29.18 7.00
N PRO A 455 -5.61 -30.25 6.29
CA PRO A 455 -4.74 -31.24 6.90
C PRO A 455 -3.43 -30.63 7.39
N ALA A 456 -3.19 -30.66 8.69
CA ALA A 456 -1.95 -30.20 9.29
C ALA A 456 -1.01 -31.36 9.61
N THR A 457 0.29 -31.12 9.53
CA THR A 457 1.28 -32.11 9.96
C THR A 457 1.19 -32.31 11.50
N PRO A 458 1.30 -33.55 12.00
CA PRO A 458 1.28 -33.81 13.42
C PRO A 458 2.40 -33.05 14.15
N GLN A 459 2.04 -32.31 15.19
CA GLN A 459 3.01 -31.64 16.08
C GLN A 459 3.04 -32.38 17.41
N SER A 460 4.16 -33.05 17.71
CA SER A 460 4.31 -33.78 18.97
C SER A 460 4.25 -32.81 20.15
N MET A 461 3.29 -33.06 21.05
CA MET A 461 3.25 -32.44 22.36
C MET A 461 3.87 -33.38 23.36
N ALA A 462 4.73 -32.87 24.26
CA ALA A 462 5.25 -33.66 25.36
C ALA A 462 4.12 -33.96 26.35
N ALA A 463 3.78 -35.22 26.54
CA ALA A 463 2.83 -35.63 27.60
C ALA A 463 3.47 -35.38 28.97
N ALA A 464 2.77 -34.68 29.85
CA ALA A 464 3.25 -34.40 31.20
C ALA A 464 3.44 -35.69 32.02
N LYS A 465 2.60 -36.71 31.79
CA LYS A 465 2.73 -38.10 32.30
C LYS A 465 2.11 -39.04 31.26
N PRO A 466 2.88 -39.96 30.67
CA PRO A 466 2.34 -40.98 29.77
C PRO A 466 1.32 -41.87 30.49
N THR A 467 0.18 -42.12 29.82
CA THR A 467 -0.86 -43.04 30.32
C THR A 467 -0.97 -44.26 29.43
N GLY A 468 -1.54 -45.37 29.94
CA GLY A 468 -1.85 -46.53 29.11
C GLY A 468 -2.92 -46.20 28.05
N ILE A 469 -2.90 -46.92 26.92
CA ILE A 469 -3.86 -46.70 25.80
C ILE A 469 -5.31 -46.91 26.29
N VAL A 470 -5.55 -47.96 27.09
CA VAL A 470 -6.86 -48.26 27.65
C VAL A 470 -7.31 -47.16 28.61
N ASP A 471 -6.42 -46.68 29.47
CA ASP A 471 -6.72 -45.61 30.41
C ASP A 471 -6.97 -44.29 29.71
N ALA A 472 -6.21 -44.02 28.64
CA ALA A 472 -6.42 -42.83 27.80
C ALA A 472 -7.80 -42.86 27.12
N LEU A 473 -8.27 -44.01 26.64
CA LEU A 473 -9.61 -44.20 26.05
C LEU A 473 -10.72 -44.23 27.11
N ALA A 474 -10.45 -44.71 28.31
CA ALA A 474 -11.42 -44.67 29.43
C ALA A 474 -11.73 -43.20 29.81
N GLY A 475 -10.79 -42.28 29.63
CA GLY A 475 -10.99 -40.84 29.81
C GLY A 475 -11.78 -40.15 28.70
N GLY A 476 -12.31 -40.88 27.71
CA GLY A 476 -13.12 -40.38 26.60
C GLY A 476 -12.55 -40.71 25.22
N SER A 477 -13.36 -40.51 24.21
CA SER A 477 -12.97 -40.78 22.80
C SER A 477 -11.80 -39.89 22.37
N LYS A 478 -10.90 -40.46 21.57
CA LYS A 478 -9.67 -39.79 21.11
C LYS A 478 -9.37 -40.07 19.64
N THR A 479 -8.81 -39.09 18.94
CA THR A 479 -8.15 -39.34 17.67
C THR A 479 -6.89 -40.19 17.88
N PHE A 480 -6.36 -40.77 16.81
CA PHE A 480 -5.12 -41.55 16.91
C PHE A 480 -3.93 -40.69 17.41
N PHE A 481 -3.86 -39.45 16.95
CA PHE A 481 -2.79 -38.52 17.38
C PHE A 481 -2.94 -38.09 18.84
N GLU A 482 -4.18 -37.87 19.32
CA GLU A 482 -4.43 -37.60 20.75
C GLU A 482 -4.01 -38.80 21.62
N LEU A 483 -4.18 -40.02 21.11
CA LEU A 483 -3.68 -41.21 21.80
C LEU A 483 -2.15 -41.27 21.83
N MET A 484 -1.49 -40.99 20.69
CA MET A 484 -0.03 -40.89 20.66
C MET A 484 0.47 -39.88 21.68
N ASN A 485 -0.14 -38.71 21.77
CA ASN A 485 0.24 -37.69 22.74
C ASN A 485 -0.02 -38.15 24.20
N ALA A 486 -1.18 -38.76 24.48
CA ALA A 486 -1.54 -39.21 25.81
C ALA A 486 -0.63 -40.33 26.31
N THR A 487 -0.18 -41.21 25.44
CA THR A 487 0.71 -42.33 25.75
C THR A 487 2.19 -41.98 25.66
N GLY A 488 2.53 -40.83 25.10
CA GLY A 488 3.91 -40.44 24.80
C GLY A 488 4.51 -41.20 23.61
N SER A 489 3.68 -41.88 22.81
CA SER A 489 4.12 -42.62 21.64
C SER A 489 4.59 -41.67 20.54
N ARG A 490 5.76 -41.95 19.99
CA ARG A 490 6.33 -41.24 18.83
C ARG A 490 6.27 -42.03 17.53
N ASP A 491 5.83 -43.30 17.64
CA ASP A 491 5.79 -44.23 16.51
C ASP A 491 4.34 -44.62 16.15
N GLY A 492 3.50 -44.84 17.15
CA GLY A 492 2.09 -45.24 16.98
C GLY A 492 1.88 -46.74 16.72
N ARG A 493 2.92 -47.50 16.36
CA ARG A 493 2.77 -48.96 16.08
C ARG A 493 2.31 -49.76 17.29
N GLU A 494 2.76 -49.42 18.46
CA GLU A 494 2.32 -50.02 19.74
C GLU A 494 0.82 -49.76 20.01
N ILE A 495 0.28 -48.61 19.59
CA ILE A 495 -1.14 -48.33 19.69
C ILE A 495 -1.95 -49.27 18.78
N LEU A 496 -1.45 -49.49 17.54
CA LEU A 496 -2.10 -50.43 16.63
C LEU A 496 -2.10 -51.86 17.15
N ALA A 497 -1.06 -52.31 17.85
CA ALA A 497 -1.02 -53.60 18.47
C ALA A 497 -2.11 -53.76 19.54
N VAL A 498 -2.24 -52.78 20.44
CA VAL A 498 -3.31 -52.75 21.45
C VAL A 498 -4.70 -52.66 20.79
N PHE A 499 -4.84 -51.90 19.72
CA PHE A 499 -6.09 -51.80 18.95
C PHE A 499 -6.49 -53.16 18.37
N ASP A 500 -5.56 -53.96 17.86
CA ASP A 500 -5.82 -55.31 17.37
C ASP A 500 -6.39 -56.22 18.49
N ASP A 501 -5.79 -56.17 19.68
CA ASP A 501 -6.26 -56.93 20.81
C ASP A 501 -7.65 -56.48 21.31
N LEU A 502 -7.88 -55.18 21.39
CA LEU A 502 -9.17 -54.62 21.78
C LEU A 502 -10.30 -54.94 20.75
N ARG A 503 -9.96 -54.99 19.45
CA ARG A 503 -10.90 -55.42 18.40
C ARG A 503 -11.25 -56.89 18.51
N LYS A 504 -10.26 -57.75 18.74
CA LYS A 504 -10.53 -59.22 19.01
C LYS A 504 -11.46 -59.44 20.18
N GLN A 505 -11.38 -58.54 21.16
CA GLN A 505 -12.24 -58.54 22.37
C GLN A 505 -13.56 -57.81 22.15
N SER A 506 -13.83 -57.25 20.95
CA SER A 506 -15.01 -56.41 20.64
C SER A 506 -15.14 -55.17 21.53
N ARG A 507 -14.04 -54.64 22.06
CA ARG A 507 -13.98 -53.51 23.00
C ARG A 507 -13.60 -52.18 22.37
N LEU A 508 -13.27 -52.10 21.09
CA LEU A 508 -12.91 -50.89 20.41
C LEU A 508 -13.94 -50.53 19.34
N LYS A 509 -14.41 -49.31 19.34
CA LYS A 509 -15.21 -48.74 18.24
C LYS A 509 -14.57 -47.51 17.65
N ARG A 510 -14.83 -47.23 16.38
CA ARG A 510 -14.51 -45.97 15.74
C ARG A 510 -15.81 -45.21 15.57
N LEU A 511 -15.82 -43.93 15.97
CA LEU A 511 -16.94 -43.03 15.88
C LEU A 511 -17.00 -42.39 14.48
N ASP A 512 -18.12 -41.79 14.11
CA ASP A 512 -18.32 -41.13 12.80
C ASP A 512 -17.36 -39.92 12.61
N ASP A 513 -16.93 -39.29 13.68
CA ASP A 513 -15.93 -38.22 13.67
C ASP A 513 -14.47 -38.72 13.57
N GLY A 514 -14.28 -40.03 13.42
CA GLY A 514 -12.96 -40.67 13.29
C GLY A 514 -12.24 -40.94 14.62
N ARG A 515 -12.84 -40.62 15.79
CA ARG A 515 -12.28 -40.90 17.10
C ARG A 515 -12.45 -42.38 17.48
N TYR A 516 -11.57 -42.85 18.31
CA TYR A 516 -11.65 -44.19 18.89
C TYR A 516 -12.21 -44.11 20.33
N ALA A 517 -13.06 -45.08 20.69
CA ALA A 517 -13.65 -45.20 22.01
C ALA A 517 -13.69 -46.66 22.45
N LEU A 518 -13.66 -46.88 23.76
CA LEU A 518 -13.97 -48.20 24.31
C LEU A 518 -15.46 -48.48 24.19
N ILE A 519 -15.80 -49.76 24.02
CA ILE A 519 -17.16 -50.29 24.18
C ILE A 519 -17.17 -50.83 25.62
N ASP A 520 -18.04 -50.23 26.44
CA ASP A 520 -18.33 -50.78 27.75
C ASP A 520 -18.98 -52.17 27.58
N GLY A 521 -18.42 -53.17 28.23
CA GLY A 521 -18.86 -54.55 28.17
C GLY A 521 -20.21 -54.80 28.86
#